data_48819ac9cfc283fb64983c24aa69e1c9
#
_entry.id   48819ac9cfc283fb64983c24aa69e1c9
#
_cell.length_a   1.000
_cell.length_b   1.000
_cell.length_c   1.000
_cell.angle_alpha   90.00
_cell.angle_beta   90.00
_cell.angle_gamma   90.00
#
_symmetry.space_group_name_H-M   'P 1'
#
loop_
_entity.id
_entity.type
_entity.pdbx_description
1 polymer ?
#
loop_
_entity_poly.entity_id
_entity_poly.type
_entity_poly.pdbx_seq_one_letter_code
_entity_poly.pdbx_strand_id
1 'polypeptide(L)'
;MVNFKEDEALNTLNHSCAHLMAQAIRHLYPQAKFWVGPVVAEGFYYDVDFGDHVFKEEDMAAIEKEMKKIAKRGFKIIRKEISKEEALEMFKDDEYKLDLISNLEDGNITCYEQGDFTDLCRGPHVDNVKLCRYFKLLKHSGAYWKGDKNNKVLQRIYGVCFPTAEELEEHLKLLEEAKERDHRKIGKDMNLFMVDDLVGRGLPMFLPKGYVIWQELENYIKDKERKLGYQHVMTPCVGTVNLYKTSGHWDHYKENMFPAMEVDGEAFVLRPMNCPHHMMIYANRMHSYKAVSYTHLRAHETRHYLV
;
A
#
# COMPACT_ATOMS: atom_id res chain seq x y z
N MET A 1 -13.23 -3.56 6.55
CA MET A 1 -12.00 -4.34 6.88
C MET A 1 -11.31 -3.67 8.04
N VAL A 2 -10.75 -4.44 8.95
CA VAL A 2 -9.98 -3.94 10.11
C VAL A 2 -8.68 -3.33 9.61
N ASN A 3 -8.25 -2.19 10.18
CA ASN A 3 -6.94 -1.60 9.93
C ASN A 3 -5.99 -2.00 11.07
N PHE A 4 -5.13 -2.97 10.83
CA PHE A 4 -4.21 -3.52 11.84
C PHE A 4 -3.17 -2.50 12.34
N LYS A 5 -2.92 -1.43 11.58
CA LYS A 5 -1.96 -0.40 11.98
C LYS A 5 -2.55 0.60 12.99
N GLU A 6 -3.85 0.85 12.92
CA GLU A 6 -4.54 1.83 13.77
C GLU A 6 -5.07 1.23 15.08
N ASP A 7 -5.35 -0.08 15.11
CA ASP A 7 -5.74 -0.79 16.32
C ASP A 7 -4.48 -1.21 17.10
N GLU A 8 -4.26 -0.62 18.26
CA GLU A 8 -3.05 -0.81 19.07
C GLU A 8 -2.88 -2.29 19.51
N ALA A 9 -3.96 -2.97 19.89
CA ALA A 9 -3.92 -4.35 20.34
C ALA A 9 -3.60 -5.30 19.18
N LEU A 10 -4.26 -5.13 18.04
CA LEU A 10 -4.00 -5.91 16.83
C LEU A 10 -2.63 -5.59 16.24
N ASN A 11 -2.17 -4.33 16.31
CA ASN A 11 -0.83 -3.95 15.89
C ASN A 11 0.22 -4.72 16.70
N THR A 12 0.14 -4.67 18.03
CA THR A 12 1.07 -5.39 18.91
C THR A 12 1.06 -6.90 18.68
N LEU A 13 -0.13 -7.48 18.49
CA LEU A 13 -0.30 -8.91 18.21
C LEU A 13 0.33 -9.31 16.87
N ASN A 14 0.05 -8.54 15.81
CA ASN A 14 0.59 -8.80 14.47
C ASN A 14 2.10 -8.57 14.41
N HIS A 15 2.62 -7.56 15.09
CA HIS A 15 4.04 -7.35 15.24
C HIS A 15 4.74 -8.54 15.91
N SER A 16 4.15 -9.07 16.97
CA SER A 16 4.67 -10.26 17.65
C SER A 16 4.56 -11.52 16.79
N CYS A 17 3.51 -11.62 15.98
CA CYS A 17 3.35 -12.71 15.02
C CYS A 17 4.39 -12.64 13.88
N ALA A 18 4.83 -11.44 13.47
CA ALA A 18 5.93 -11.28 12.53
C ALA A 18 7.24 -11.88 13.10
N HIS A 19 7.53 -11.65 14.38
CA HIS A 19 8.67 -12.27 15.05
C HIS A 19 8.52 -13.80 15.20
N LEU A 20 7.30 -14.30 15.47
CA LEU A 20 7.01 -15.74 15.47
C LEU A 20 7.31 -16.35 14.09
N MET A 21 6.94 -15.67 13.00
CA MET A 21 7.25 -16.09 11.64
C MET A 21 8.77 -16.09 11.39
N ALA A 22 9.46 -15.03 11.80
CA ALA A 22 10.92 -14.95 11.65
C ALA A 22 11.65 -16.08 12.40
N GLN A 23 11.23 -16.42 13.63
CA GLN A 23 11.74 -17.56 14.37
C GLN A 23 11.49 -18.89 13.63
N ALA A 24 10.30 -19.09 13.10
CA ALA A 24 9.98 -20.30 12.34
C ALA A 24 10.82 -20.42 11.06
N ILE A 25 11.05 -19.30 10.38
CA ILE A 25 11.92 -19.26 9.21
C ILE A 25 13.37 -19.58 9.61
N ARG A 26 13.88 -19.03 10.70
CA ARG A 26 15.24 -19.32 11.20
C ARG A 26 15.43 -20.80 11.53
N HIS A 27 14.41 -21.47 12.08
CA HIS A 27 14.45 -22.92 12.35
C HIS A 27 14.55 -23.75 11.08
N LEU A 28 13.81 -23.39 10.04
CA LEU A 28 13.76 -24.13 8.79
C LEU A 28 14.91 -23.77 7.84
N TYR A 29 15.35 -22.52 7.88
CA TYR A 29 16.37 -21.94 7.02
C TYR A 29 17.40 -21.18 7.86
N PRO A 30 18.37 -21.87 8.50
CA PRO A 30 19.34 -21.23 9.40
C PRO A 30 20.18 -20.13 8.74
N GLN A 31 20.38 -20.21 7.42
CA GLN A 31 21.12 -19.23 6.62
C GLN A 31 20.29 -17.96 6.28
N ALA A 32 19.00 -17.96 6.55
CA ALA A 32 18.13 -16.81 6.22
C ALA A 32 18.56 -15.56 7.01
N LYS A 33 18.56 -14.41 6.32
CA LYS A 33 18.83 -13.10 6.90
C LYS A 33 17.56 -12.26 6.89
N PHE A 34 17.42 -11.37 7.87
CA PHE A 34 16.17 -10.69 8.13
C PHE A 34 16.35 -9.17 8.06
N TRP A 35 15.49 -8.49 7.29
CA TRP A 35 15.52 -7.04 7.27
C TRP A 35 14.52 -6.44 8.27
N VAL A 36 13.26 -6.23 7.88
CA VAL A 36 12.23 -5.59 8.72
C VAL A 36 10.89 -6.31 8.63
N GLY A 37 10.13 -6.28 9.73
CA GLY A 37 8.83 -6.92 9.86
C GLY A 37 7.73 -5.99 10.41
N PRO A 38 7.35 -4.91 9.70
CA PRO A 38 6.36 -3.97 10.20
C PRO A 38 4.93 -4.48 10.05
N VAL A 39 4.03 -3.91 10.86
CA VAL A 39 2.58 -4.03 10.68
C VAL A 39 2.11 -2.97 9.68
N VAL A 40 1.25 -3.39 8.78
CA VAL A 40 0.59 -2.57 7.76
C VAL A 40 -0.92 -2.62 7.94
N ALA A 41 -1.67 -1.84 7.15
CA ALA A 41 -3.12 -1.78 7.26
C ALA A 41 -3.81 -3.16 7.09
N GLU A 42 -3.24 -4.02 6.24
CA GLU A 42 -3.80 -5.34 5.91
C GLU A 42 -3.23 -6.51 6.73
N GLY A 43 -2.39 -6.25 7.75
CA GLY A 43 -1.73 -7.29 8.55
C GLY A 43 -0.26 -6.97 8.82
N PHE A 44 0.61 -7.96 8.72
CA PHE A 44 2.06 -7.80 8.84
C PHE A 44 2.79 -8.40 7.65
N TYR A 45 4.05 -8.03 7.49
CA TYR A 45 4.98 -8.75 6.61
C TYR A 45 6.36 -8.86 7.24
N TYR A 46 7.21 -9.70 6.68
CA TYR A 46 8.64 -9.71 6.95
C TYR A 46 9.42 -9.86 5.66
N ASP A 47 10.49 -9.08 5.53
CA ASP A 47 11.42 -9.15 4.40
C ASP A 47 12.61 -10.03 4.77
N VAL A 48 12.80 -11.11 4.02
CA VAL A 48 13.75 -12.17 4.30
C VAL A 48 14.60 -12.47 3.08
N ASP A 49 15.90 -12.61 3.29
CA ASP A 49 16.83 -13.14 2.32
C ASP A 49 17.08 -14.62 2.61
N PHE A 50 16.64 -15.48 1.71
CA PHE A 50 16.84 -16.93 1.83
C PHE A 50 18.16 -17.41 1.22
N GLY A 51 19.04 -16.51 0.76
CA GLY A 51 20.27 -16.86 0.05
C GLY A 51 19.96 -17.51 -1.30
N ASP A 52 20.50 -18.71 -1.53
CA ASP A 52 20.31 -19.45 -2.79
C ASP A 52 18.98 -20.24 -2.85
N HIS A 53 18.18 -20.25 -1.76
CA HIS A 53 16.92 -20.97 -1.75
C HIS A 53 15.82 -20.20 -2.51
N VAL A 54 15.26 -20.84 -3.52
CA VAL A 54 14.14 -20.31 -4.29
C VAL A 54 12.83 -20.59 -3.52
N PHE A 55 12.26 -19.55 -2.94
CA PHE A 55 11.04 -19.61 -2.13
C PHE A 55 9.82 -19.99 -2.97
N LYS A 56 9.02 -20.95 -2.48
CA LYS A 56 7.83 -21.50 -3.14
C LYS A 56 6.61 -21.47 -2.22
N GLU A 57 5.44 -21.72 -2.79
CA GLU A 57 4.18 -21.82 -2.03
C GLU A 57 4.23 -22.92 -0.95
N GLU A 58 4.95 -24.01 -1.20
CA GLU A 58 5.13 -25.12 -0.25
C GLU A 58 5.87 -24.68 1.02
N ASP A 59 6.80 -23.73 0.89
CA ASP A 59 7.55 -23.18 2.02
C ASP A 59 6.64 -22.42 2.99
N MET A 60 5.60 -21.74 2.48
CA MET A 60 4.59 -21.07 3.29
C MET A 60 3.89 -22.06 4.25
N ALA A 61 3.50 -23.23 3.75
CA ALA A 61 2.87 -24.26 4.56
C ALA A 61 3.82 -24.86 5.62
N ALA A 62 5.10 -25.01 5.26
CA ALA A 62 6.13 -25.47 6.20
C ALA A 62 6.38 -24.46 7.32
N ILE A 63 6.46 -23.16 6.98
CA ILE A 63 6.61 -22.07 7.95
C ILE A 63 5.39 -22.01 8.88
N GLU A 64 4.16 -22.05 8.37
CA GLU A 64 2.94 -22.07 9.20
C GLU A 64 2.94 -23.25 10.18
N LYS A 65 3.37 -24.42 9.74
CA LYS A 65 3.47 -25.62 10.59
C LYS A 65 4.47 -25.43 11.73
N GLU A 66 5.62 -24.81 11.44
CA GLU A 66 6.63 -24.52 12.45
C GLU A 66 6.17 -23.41 13.40
N MET A 67 5.57 -22.34 12.90
CA MET A 67 4.95 -21.29 13.72
C MET A 67 3.95 -21.87 14.73
N LYS A 68 3.09 -22.79 14.29
CA LYS A 68 2.12 -23.49 15.19
C LYS A 68 2.80 -24.28 16.29
N LYS A 69 3.96 -24.89 16.01
CA LYS A 69 4.73 -25.62 17.03
C LYS A 69 5.34 -24.67 18.06
N ILE A 70 5.92 -23.55 17.57
CA ILE A 70 6.55 -22.53 18.43
C ILE A 70 5.47 -21.88 19.33
N ALA A 71 4.34 -21.48 18.75
CA ALA A 71 3.23 -20.91 19.51
C ALA A 71 2.72 -21.83 20.61
N LYS A 72 2.68 -23.17 20.38
CA LYS A 72 2.31 -24.15 21.41
C LYS A 72 3.32 -24.24 22.55
N ARG A 73 4.62 -24.01 22.31
CA ARG A 73 5.65 -23.99 23.34
C ARG A 73 5.47 -22.84 24.33
N GLY A 74 4.95 -21.71 23.87
CA GLY A 74 4.55 -20.59 24.72
C GLY A 74 5.71 -19.86 25.36
N PHE A 75 6.74 -19.55 24.59
CA PHE A 75 7.85 -18.73 25.04
C PHE A 75 7.38 -17.32 25.46
N LYS A 76 7.99 -16.81 26.53
CA LYS A 76 7.87 -15.38 26.87
C LYS A 76 8.63 -14.55 25.87
N ILE A 77 8.11 -13.38 25.56
CA ILE A 77 8.83 -12.36 24.78
C ILE A 77 9.42 -11.36 25.77
N ILE A 78 10.74 -11.25 25.77
CA ILE A 78 11.49 -10.47 26.76
C ILE A 78 12.19 -9.32 26.04
N ARG A 79 11.88 -8.07 26.44
CA ARG A 79 12.58 -6.88 25.99
C ARG A 79 13.95 -6.79 26.66
N LYS A 80 14.98 -6.56 25.86
CA LYS A 80 16.36 -6.33 26.32
C LYS A 80 16.85 -5.01 25.75
N GLU A 81 17.65 -4.31 26.54
CA GLU A 81 18.43 -3.16 26.11
C GLU A 81 19.89 -3.54 26.09
N ILE A 82 20.55 -3.32 24.98
CA ILE A 82 21.95 -3.67 24.75
C ILE A 82 22.71 -2.48 24.17
N SER A 83 24.01 -2.46 24.32
CA SER A 83 24.85 -1.43 23.69
C SER A 83 24.93 -1.65 22.17
N LYS A 84 25.41 -0.62 21.45
CA LYS A 84 25.60 -0.73 19.99
C LYS A 84 26.67 -1.76 19.64
N GLU A 85 27.73 -1.85 20.44
CA GLU A 85 28.78 -2.86 20.27
C GLU A 85 28.24 -4.28 20.44
N GLU A 86 27.45 -4.52 21.47
CA GLU A 86 26.79 -5.82 21.69
C GLU A 86 25.83 -6.17 20.55
N ALA A 87 25.08 -5.18 20.05
CA ALA A 87 24.18 -5.38 18.92
C ALA A 87 24.95 -5.75 17.62
N LEU A 88 26.05 -5.06 17.33
CA LEU A 88 26.91 -5.35 16.18
C LEU A 88 27.50 -6.77 16.25
N GLU A 89 27.95 -7.21 17.44
CA GLU A 89 28.49 -8.57 17.61
C GLU A 89 27.35 -9.62 17.50
N MET A 90 26.19 -9.36 18.08
CA MET A 90 25.03 -10.28 18.04
C MET A 90 24.52 -10.53 16.62
N PHE A 91 24.51 -9.50 15.77
CA PHE A 91 23.99 -9.57 14.41
C PHE A 91 25.05 -9.54 13.32
N LYS A 92 26.32 -9.86 13.65
CA LYS A 92 27.48 -9.77 12.73
C LYS A 92 27.33 -10.54 11.43
N ASP A 93 26.55 -11.61 11.42
CA ASP A 93 26.32 -12.45 10.25
C ASP A 93 25.12 -12.00 9.39
N ASP A 94 24.40 -10.95 9.82
CA ASP A 94 23.22 -10.41 9.11
C ASP A 94 23.48 -8.98 8.64
N GLU A 95 23.86 -8.82 7.37
CA GLU A 95 24.17 -7.53 6.75
C GLU A 95 23.01 -6.52 6.81
N TYR A 96 21.76 -7.01 6.78
CA TYR A 96 20.58 -6.16 6.86
C TYR A 96 20.40 -5.57 8.26
N LYS A 97 20.67 -6.37 9.31
CA LYS A 97 20.66 -5.90 10.70
C LYS A 97 21.81 -4.96 10.98
N LEU A 98 23.01 -5.27 10.46
CA LEU A 98 24.16 -4.37 10.58
C LEU A 98 23.90 -3.00 9.95
N ASP A 99 23.29 -2.96 8.79
CA ASP A 99 22.90 -1.70 8.16
C ASP A 99 21.89 -0.91 9.01
N LEU A 100 20.88 -1.58 9.58
CA LEU A 100 19.94 -0.93 10.48
C LEU A 100 20.61 -0.36 11.73
N ILE A 101 21.50 -1.15 12.38
CA ILE A 101 22.21 -0.74 13.58
C ILE A 101 23.14 0.44 13.30
N SER A 102 23.83 0.45 12.15
CA SER A 102 24.75 1.54 11.77
C SER A 102 24.06 2.88 11.65
N ASN A 103 22.78 2.89 11.24
CA ASN A 103 21.96 4.07 11.08
C ASN A 103 21.26 4.52 12.39
N LEU A 104 21.43 3.80 13.50
CA LEU A 104 20.92 4.19 14.80
C LEU A 104 21.91 5.11 15.51
N GLU A 105 21.39 6.11 16.23
CA GLU A 105 22.18 6.95 17.12
C GLU A 105 22.81 6.12 18.23
N ASP A 106 23.94 6.60 18.78
CA ASP A 106 24.59 5.95 19.90
C ASP A 106 23.68 6.01 21.14
N GLY A 107 23.45 4.86 21.75
CA GLY A 107 22.56 4.70 22.88
C GLY A 107 22.16 3.24 23.09
N ASN A 108 21.18 3.01 23.97
CA ASN A 108 20.67 1.67 24.20
C ASN A 108 19.78 1.23 23.03
N ILE A 109 20.17 0.14 22.40
CA ILE A 109 19.41 -0.50 21.33
C ILE A 109 18.49 -1.53 21.96
N THR A 110 17.22 -1.54 21.52
CA THR A 110 16.25 -2.51 22.01
C THR A 110 16.19 -3.72 21.10
N CYS A 111 16.18 -4.89 21.70
CA CYS A 111 15.90 -6.15 21.03
C CYS A 111 14.92 -6.97 21.86
N TYR A 112 14.28 -7.94 21.23
CA TYR A 112 13.33 -8.83 21.87
C TYR A 112 13.76 -10.29 21.70
N GLU A 113 13.83 -10.98 22.81
CA GLU A 113 14.18 -12.39 22.88
C GLU A 113 12.91 -13.24 23.01
N GLN A 114 12.82 -14.28 22.19
CA GLN A 114 11.71 -15.19 22.13
C GLN A 114 12.24 -16.64 22.05
N GLY A 115 12.50 -17.25 23.21
CA GLY A 115 13.14 -18.56 23.26
C GLY A 115 14.54 -18.55 22.70
N ASP A 116 14.77 -19.21 21.58
CA ASP A 116 16.06 -19.30 20.88
C ASP A 116 16.23 -18.27 19.74
N PHE A 117 15.30 -17.31 19.63
CA PHE A 117 15.33 -16.27 18.61
C PHE A 117 15.40 -14.88 19.26
N THR A 118 16.29 -14.05 18.75
CA THR A 118 16.40 -12.63 19.16
C THR A 118 16.34 -11.75 17.91
N ASP A 119 15.58 -10.68 17.98
CA ASP A 119 15.47 -9.72 16.89
C ASP A 119 15.62 -8.27 17.37
N LEU A 120 16.18 -7.42 16.49
CA LEU A 120 16.30 -5.98 16.68
C LEU A 120 14.93 -5.36 16.49
N CYS A 121 14.36 -4.75 17.53
CA CYS A 121 13.00 -4.22 17.48
C CYS A 121 12.74 -3.15 18.54
N ARG A 122 11.88 -2.19 18.21
CA ARG A 122 11.43 -1.14 19.14
C ARG A 122 10.23 -1.58 19.99
N GLY A 123 9.53 -2.63 19.55
CA GLY A 123 8.27 -3.05 20.19
C GLY A 123 7.08 -2.12 19.87
N PRO A 124 5.97 -2.21 20.61
CA PRO A 124 5.71 -3.20 21.65
C PRO A 124 5.45 -4.61 21.13
N HIS A 125 5.48 -5.58 22.05
CA HIS A 125 5.13 -6.99 21.80
C HIS A 125 4.21 -7.52 22.88
N VAL A 126 3.51 -8.63 22.58
CA VAL A 126 2.75 -9.38 23.59
C VAL A 126 3.69 -10.12 24.52
N ASP A 127 3.23 -10.44 25.73
CA ASP A 127 4.08 -11.08 26.76
C ASP A 127 4.45 -12.53 26.42
N ASN A 128 3.64 -13.20 25.60
CA ASN A 128 3.81 -14.60 25.31
C ASN A 128 3.38 -14.97 23.88
N VAL A 129 4.19 -15.75 23.21
CA VAL A 129 3.96 -16.25 21.84
C VAL A 129 2.66 -17.04 21.68
N LYS A 130 2.15 -17.63 22.76
CA LYS A 130 0.85 -18.32 22.77
C LYS A 130 -0.30 -17.46 22.26
N LEU A 131 -0.22 -16.14 22.43
CA LEU A 131 -1.25 -15.22 21.96
C LEU A 131 -1.31 -15.16 20.44
N CYS A 132 -0.20 -15.44 19.75
CA CYS A 132 -0.08 -15.43 18.29
C CYS A 132 -0.51 -16.77 17.64
N ARG A 133 -1.43 -17.54 18.24
CA ARG A 133 -1.80 -18.88 17.74
C ARG A 133 -2.79 -18.90 16.58
N TYR A 134 -3.54 -17.82 16.38
CA TYR A 134 -4.55 -17.72 15.34
C TYR A 134 -4.05 -16.79 14.22
N PHE A 135 -3.30 -17.34 13.32
CA PHE A 135 -2.66 -16.63 12.22
C PHE A 135 -2.84 -17.37 10.90
N LYS A 136 -2.64 -16.64 9.81
CA LYS A 136 -2.56 -17.18 8.46
C LYS A 136 -1.49 -16.42 7.66
N LEU A 137 -0.63 -17.13 6.94
CA LEU A 137 0.21 -16.54 5.91
C LEU A 137 -0.60 -16.41 4.62
N LEU A 138 -0.61 -15.22 4.01
CA LEU A 138 -1.55 -14.90 2.94
C LEU A 138 -0.92 -15.03 1.55
N LYS A 139 0.27 -14.46 1.38
CA LYS A 139 0.98 -14.40 0.10
C LYS A 139 2.45 -14.09 0.31
N HIS A 140 3.22 -14.27 -0.75
CA HIS A 140 4.60 -13.79 -0.81
C HIS A 140 4.87 -13.02 -2.10
N SER A 141 5.88 -12.16 -2.09
CA SER A 141 6.31 -11.39 -3.26
C SER A 141 7.78 -10.99 -3.15
N GLY A 142 8.43 -10.72 -4.26
CA GLY A 142 9.73 -10.05 -4.24
C GLY A 142 9.61 -8.61 -3.81
N ALA A 143 10.57 -8.12 -3.03
CA ALA A 143 10.68 -6.72 -2.63
C ALA A 143 12.14 -6.28 -2.71
N TYR A 144 12.42 -5.16 -3.37
CA TYR A 144 13.78 -4.63 -3.42
C TYR A 144 14.20 -4.09 -2.06
N TRP A 145 15.39 -4.46 -1.61
CA TRP A 145 15.96 -3.90 -0.39
C TRP A 145 16.02 -2.38 -0.45
N LYS A 146 15.53 -1.70 0.58
CA LYS A 146 15.37 -0.23 0.66
C LYS A 146 14.53 0.38 -0.47
N GLY A 147 13.74 -0.43 -1.19
CA GLY A 147 12.93 0.06 -2.31
C GLY A 147 13.70 0.42 -3.58
N ASP A 148 15.00 0.20 -3.62
CA ASP A 148 15.84 0.49 -4.78
C ASP A 148 15.96 -0.74 -5.67
N LYS A 149 15.54 -0.61 -6.93
CA LYS A 149 15.58 -1.68 -7.96
C LYS A 149 17.00 -2.19 -8.28
N ASN A 150 18.04 -1.46 -7.91
CA ASN A 150 19.43 -1.87 -8.11
C ASN A 150 19.93 -2.75 -6.95
N ASN A 151 19.21 -2.80 -5.85
CA ASN A 151 19.55 -3.62 -4.69
C ASN A 151 19.02 -5.05 -4.83
N LYS A 152 19.47 -5.92 -3.93
CA LYS A 152 19.05 -7.32 -3.85
C LYS A 152 17.52 -7.43 -3.64
N VAL A 153 16.92 -8.41 -4.29
CA VAL A 153 15.50 -8.74 -4.08
C VAL A 153 15.37 -9.65 -2.88
N LEU A 154 14.64 -9.18 -1.87
CA LEU A 154 14.25 -9.95 -0.69
C LEU A 154 12.90 -10.61 -0.93
N GLN A 155 12.62 -11.68 -0.19
CA GLN A 155 11.31 -12.31 -0.19
C GLN A 155 10.46 -11.69 0.90
N ARG A 156 9.35 -11.04 0.53
CA ARG A 156 8.37 -10.47 1.44
C ARG A 156 7.24 -11.45 1.66
N ILE A 157 7.04 -11.86 2.90
CA ILE A 157 5.99 -12.80 3.29
C ILE A 157 4.95 -12.06 4.13
N TYR A 158 3.67 -12.12 3.71
CA TYR A 158 2.56 -11.45 4.37
C TYR A 158 1.75 -12.40 5.23
N GLY A 159 1.28 -11.90 6.36
CA GLY A 159 0.41 -12.66 7.24
C GLY A 159 -0.53 -11.77 8.04
N VAL A 160 -1.49 -12.42 8.71
CA VAL A 160 -2.41 -11.81 9.66
C VAL A 160 -2.49 -12.65 10.91
N CYS A 161 -2.74 -12.00 12.05
CA CYS A 161 -2.96 -12.66 13.33
C CYS A 161 -4.13 -12.01 14.06
N PHE A 162 -4.99 -12.84 14.65
CA PHE A 162 -6.16 -12.41 15.42
C PHE A 162 -6.15 -12.99 16.82
N PRO A 163 -6.87 -12.38 17.77
CA PRO A 163 -7.00 -12.90 19.14
C PRO A 163 -7.75 -14.24 19.21
N THR A 164 -8.72 -14.45 18.31
CA THR A 164 -9.59 -15.63 18.28
C THR A 164 -9.59 -16.32 16.92
N ALA A 165 -10.00 -17.59 16.90
CA ALA A 165 -10.11 -18.36 15.66
C ALA A 165 -11.26 -17.85 14.80
N GLU A 166 -12.34 -17.43 15.43
CA GLU A 166 -13.54 -16.92 14.79
C GLU A 166 -13.26 -15.64 14.01
N GLU A 167 -12.53 -14.68 14.62
CA GLU A 167 -12.14 -13.44 13.96
C GLU A 167 -11.21 -13.69 12.76
N LEU A 168 -10.28 -14.64 12.88
CA LEU A 168 -9.43 -15.02 11.77
C LEU A 168 -10.25 -15.63 10.62
N GLU A 169 -11.18 -16.54 10.92
CA GLU A 169 -12.03 -17.20 9.92
C GLU A 169 -12.92 -16.18 9.20
N GLU A 170 -13.54 -15.27 9.95
CA GLU A 170 -14.35 -14.18 9.38
C GLU A 170 -13.51 -13.29 8.45
N HIS A 171 -12.31 -12.91 8.88
CA HIS A 171 -11.41 -12.11 8.06
C HIS A 171 -11.00 -12.81 6.76
N LEU A 172 -10.65 -14.10 6.84
CA LEU A 172 -10.29 -14.90 5.66
C LEU A 172 -11.46 -15.03 4.68
N LYS A 173 -12.68 -15.19 5.20
CA LYS A 173 -13.90 -15.20 4.38
C LYS A 173 -14.12 -13.86 3.66
N LEU A 174 -13.93 -12.73 4.35
CA LEU A 174 -14.01 -11.40 3.75
C LEU A 174 -12.95 -11.19 2.65
N LEU A 175 -11.73 -11.72 2.85
CA LEU A 175 -10.68 -11.67 1.82
C LEU A 175 -11.05 -12.49 0.58
N GLU A 176 -11.66 -13.67 0.75
CA GLU A 176 -12.10 -14.49 -0.39
C GLU A 176 -13.27 -13.82 -1.13
N GLU A 177 -14.25 -13.30 -0.41
CA GLU A 177 -15.34 -12.51 -1.00
C GLU A 177 -14.81 -11.28 -1.76
N ALA A 178 -13.76 -10.61 -1.22
CA ALA A 178 -13.13 -9.48 -1.89
C ALA A 178 -12.47 -9.88 -3.21
N LYS A 179 -11.82 -11.07 -3.27
CA LYS A 179 -11.26 -11.60 -4.51
C LYS A 179 -12.33 -11.91 -5.55
N GLU A 180 -13.47 -12.46 -5.13
CA GLU A 180 -14.60 -12.74 -6.03
C GLU A 180 -15.20 -11.44 -6.60
N ARG A 181 -15.19 -10.36 -5.80
CA ARG A 181 -15.70 -9.03 -6.19
C ARG A 181 -14.65 -8.16 -6.89
N ASP A 182 -13.47 -8.69 -7.21
CA ASP A 182 -12.44 -7.91 -7.92
C ASP A 182 -12.99 -7.48 -9.29
N HIS A 183 -13.11 -6.15 -9.47
CA HIS A 183 -13.60 -5.55 -10.71
C HIS A 183 -12.83 -5.99 -11.94
N ARG A 184 -11.54 -6.31 -11.83
CA ARG A 184 -10.70 -6.78 -12.94
C ARG A 184 -11.13 -8.16 -13.40
N LYS A 185 -11.43 -9.06 -12.44
CA LYS A 185 -11.96 -10.40 -12.72
C LYS A 185 -13.35 -10.30 -13.33
N ILE A 186 -14.27 -9.60 -12.65
CA ILE A 186 -15.65 -9.40 -13.10
C ILE A 186 -15.68 -8.73 -14.49
N GLY A 187 -14.87 -7.68 -14.67
CA GLY A 187 -14.79 -6.95 -15.94
C GLY A 187 -14.34 -7.81 -17.09
N LYS A 188 -13.37 -8.70 -16.87
CA LYS A 188 -12.91 -9.67 -17.86
C LYS A 188 -13.98 -10.73 -18.17
N ASP A 189 -14.54 -11.35 -17.13
CA ASP A 189 -15.52 -12.43 -17.26
C ASP A 189 -16.81 -11.95 -17.95
N MET A 190 -17.22 -10.72 -17.69
CA MET A 190 -18.40 -10.10 -18.29
C MET A 190 -18.13 -9.36 -19.61
N ASN A 191 -16.87 -9.27 -20.05
CA ASN A 191 -16.46 -8.47 -21.20
C ASN A 191 -16.87 -7.00 -21.10
N LEU A 192 -16.53 -6.34 -19.96
CA LEU A 192 -16.87 -4.94 -19.72
C LEU A 192 -15.78 -4.00 -20.24
N PHE A 193 -14.52 -4.37 -20.11
CA PHE A 193 -13.37 -3.58 -20.59
C PHE A 193 -12.19 -4.49 -20.90
N MET A 194 -11.23 -3.94 -21.63
CA MET A 194 -9.97 -4.59 -21.95
C MET A 194 -8.82 -3.60 -21.81
N VAL A 195 -7.61 -4.13 -21.62
CA VAL A 195 -6.36 -3.38 -21.69
C VAL A 195 -5.46 -4.07 -22.71
N ASP A 196 -4.78 -3.29 -23.55
CA ASP A 196 -3.86 -3.79 -24.56
C ASP A 196 -2.55 -3.04 -24.48
N ASP A 197 -1.42 -3.75 -24.59
CA ASP A 197 -0.09 -3.16 -24.48
C ASP A 197 0.22 -2.19 -25.63
N LEU A 198 -0.38 -2.36 -26.81
CA LEU A 198 -0.23 -1.44 -27.95
C LEU A 198 -0.91 -0.09 -27.69
N VAL A 199 -2.01 -0.10 -26.93
CA VAL A 199 -2.68 1.16 -26.49
C VAL A 199 -1.95 1.78 -25.34
N GLY A 200 -1.50 0.96 -24.38
CA GLY A 200 -0.73 1.37 -23.22
C GLY A 200 -1.21 0.71 -21.94
N ARG A 201 -0.26 0.38 -21.08
CA ARG A 201 -0.54 -0.23 -19.78
C ARG A 201 -1.32 0.75 -18.89
N GLY A 202 -2.39 0.28 -18.29
CA GLY A 202 -3.24 1.11 -17.42
C GLY A 202 -4.23 2.01 -18.16
N LEU A 203 -4.39 1.85 -19.50
CA LEU A 203 -5.39 2.55 -20.31
C LEU A 203 -6.53 1.59 -20.68
N PRO A 204 -7.58 1.47 -19.85
CA PRO A 204 -8.69 0.58 -20.13
C PRO A 204 -9.57 1.10 -21.27
N MET A 205 -9.93 0.21 -22.18
CA MET A 205 -10.93 0.47 -23.22
C MET A 205 -12.23 -0.20 -22.82
N PHE A 206 -13.30 0.57 -22.73
CA PHE A 206 -14.62 0.02 -22.40
C PHE A 206 -15.24 -0.65 -23.64
N LEU A 207 -15.67 -1.89 -23.44
CA LEU A 207 -16.41 -2.66 -24.43
C LEU A 207 -17.91 -2.29 -24.37
N PRO A 208 -18.73 -2.70 -25.33
CA PRO A 208 -20.14 -2.24 -25.41
C PRO A 208 -20.94 -2.40 -24.12
N LYS A 209 -20.81 -3.51 -23.40
CA LYS A 209 -21.50 -3.71 -22.12
C LYS A 209 -20.98 -2.78 -21.02
N GLY A 210 -19.67 -2.58 -20.95
CA GLY A 210 -19.06 -1.67 -20.01
C GLY A 210 -19.40 -0.20 -20.29
N TYR A 211 -19.51 0.15 -21.58
CA TYR A 211 -19.91 1.50 -21.98
C TYR A 211 -21.37 1.82 -21.59
N VAL A 212 -22.26 0.85 -21.63
CA VAL A 212 -23.65 1.05 -21.12
C VAL A 212 -23.61 1.40 -19.64
N ILE A 213 -22.82 0.67 -18.83
CA ILE A 213 -22.69 0.98 -17.39
C ILE A 213 -22.13 2.40 -17.19
N TRP A 214 -21.12 2.77 -17.97
CA TRP A 214 -20.55 4.11 -17.94
C TRP A 214 -21.61 5.18 -18.24
N GLN A 215 -22.41 5.00 -19.31
CA GLN A 215 -23.44 5.94 -19.70
C GLN A 215 -24.54 6.09 -18.62
N GLU A 216 -24.97 5.00 -18.00
CA GLU A 216 -25.98 5.05 -16.95
C GLU A 216 -25.47 5.82 -15.72
N LEU A 217 -24.23 5.61 -15.32
CA LEU A 217 -23.62 6.36 -14.23
C LEU A 217 -23.45 7.85 -14.57
N GLU A 218 -23.01 8.15 -15.79
CA GLU A 218 -22.86 9.52 -16.27
C GLU A 218 -24.21 10.26 -16.32
N ASN A 219 -25.23 9.61 -16.87
CA ASN A 219 -26.59 10.16 -16.92
C ASN A 219 -27.17 10.40 -15.53
N TYR A 220 -26.97 9.45 -14.62
CA TYR A 220 -27.42 9.59 -13.23
C TYR A 220 -26.79 10.82 -12.55
N ILE A 221 -25.49 11.00 -12.67
CA ILE A 221 -24.81 12.16 -12.08
C ILE A 221 -25.25 13.47 -12.73
N LYS A 222 -25.28 13.53 -14.06
CA LYS A 222 -25.75 14.72 -14.80
C LYS A 222 -27.18 15.13 -14.43
N ASP A 223 -28.05 14.17 -14.24
CA ASP A 223 -29.44 14.46 -13.84
C ASP A 223 -29.51 14.97 -12.40
N LYS A 224 -28.71 14.44 -11.49
CA LYS A 224 -28.61 14.96 -10.11
C LYS A 224 -28.07 16.39 -10.10
N GLU A 225 -27.01 16.67 -10.83
CA GLU A 225 -26.39 17.98 -10.94
C GLU A 225 -27.38 19.01 -11.51
N ARG A 226 -28.09 18.69 -12.61
CA ARG A 226 -29.10 19.57 -13.16
C ARG A 226 -30.20 19.90 -12.16
N LYS A 227 -30.68 18.89 -11.40
CA LYS A 227 -31.70 19.09 -10.35
C LYS A 227 -31.19 19.98 -9.20
N LEU A 228 -29.90 20.00 -8.96
CA LEU A 228 -29.27 20.87 -7.98
C LEU A 228 -28.88 22.26 -8.53
N GLY A 229 -29.20 22.53 -9.82
CA GLY A 229 -28.96 23.83 -10.46
C GLY A 229 -27.56 23.99 -11.07
N TYR A 230 -26.73 22.92 -11.16
CA TYR A 230 -25.41 22.98 -11.81
C TYR A 230 -25.55 23.14 -13.32
N GLN A 231 -24.68 23.94 -13.90
CA GLN A 231 -24.53 24.12 -15.33
C GLN A 231 -23.24 23.43 -15.82
N HIS A 232 -23.43 22.54 -16.79
CA HIS A 232 -22.32 21.77 -17.33
C HIS A 232 -21.53 22.61 -18.34
N VAL A 233 -20.20 22.51 -18.27
CA VAL A 233 -19.27 23.14 -19.21
C VAL A 233 -18.33 22.09 -19.79
N MET A 234 -17.78 22.39 -20.96
CA MET A 234 -16.78 21.55 -21.60
C MET A 234 -15.49 22.35 -21.78
N THR A 235 -14.38 21.77 -21.39
CA THR A 235 -13.04 22.38 -21.49
C THR A 235 -12.10 21.47 -22.27
N PRO A 236 -11.07 22.04 -22.96
CA PRO A 236 -10.06 21.23 -23.66
C PRO A 236 -9.31 20.27 -22.75
N CYS A 237 -8.88 19.14 -23.30
CA CYS A 237 -8.04 18.18 -22.58
C CYS A 237 -6.57 18.61 -22.45
N VAL A 238 -6.17 19.66 -23.15
CA VAL A 238 -4.83 20.27 -23.12
C VAL A 238 -4.94 21.74 -22.75
N GLY A 239 -3.90 22.30 -22.17
CA GLY A 239 -3.78 23.74 -21.90
C GLY A 239 -2.34 24.18 -22.00
N THR A 240 -2.11 25.48 -22.15
CA THR A 240 -0.74 26.02 -22.20
C THR A 240 -0.06 25.86 -20.84
N VAL A 241 1.26 25.67 -20.84
CA VAL A 241 2.07 25.66 -19.60
C VAL A 241 1.84 26.92 -18.77
N ASN A 242 1.62 28.06 -19.44
CA ASN A 242 1.40 29.36 -18.77
C ASN A 242 0.13 29.36 -17.90
N LEU A 243 -0.95 28.70 -18.33
CA LEU A 243 -2.15 28.54 -17.52
C LEU A 243 -1.84 27.86 -16.18
N TYR A 244 -1.03 26.82 -16.21
CA TYR A 244 -0.67 26.04 -15.02
C TYR A 244 0.42 26.70 -14.18
N LYS A 245 1.28 27.54 -14.77
CA LYS A 245 2.17 28.44 -14.02
C LYS A 245 1.38 29.49 -13.26
N THR A 246 0.44 30.16 -13.92
CA THR A 246 -0.41 31.20 -13.30
C THR A 246 -1.22 30.64 -12.13
N SER A 247 -1.68 29.40 -12.23
CA SER A 247 -2.46 28.75 -11.17
C SER A 247 -1.59 28.05 -10.10
N GLY A 248 -0.26 28.06 -10.22
CA GLY A 248 0.67 27.42 -9.28
C GLY A 248 0.82 25.90 -9.44
N HIS A 249 0.02 25.25 -10.29
CA HIS A 249 0.08 23.78 -10.46
C HIS A 249 1.42 23.34 -11.05
N TRP A 250 2.03 24.14 -11.91
CA TRP A 250 3.33 23.81 -12.51
C TRP A 250 4.44 23.68 -11.48
N ASP A 251 4.42 24.51 -10.45
CA ASP A 251 5.48 24.54 -9.43
C ASP A 251 5.30 23.46 -8.37
N HIS A 252 4.03 23.12 -8.06
CA HIS A 252 3.72 22.17 -6.98
C HIS A 252 3.49 20.73 -7.43
N TYR A 253 3.13 20.50 -8.71
CA TYR A 253 2.69 19.17 -9.21
C TYR A 253 3.41 18.73 -10.48
N LYS A 254 4.45 19.43 -10.92
CA LYS A 254 5.17 19.15 -12.17
C LYS A 254 5.61 17.69 -12.32
N GLU A 255 6.07 17.08 -11.23
CA GLU A 255 6.52 15.70 -11.22
C GLU A 255 5.40 14.68 -11.50
N ASN A 256 4.14 15.07 -11.23
CA ASN A 256 2.95 14.26 -11.46
C ASN A 256 2.19 14.64 -12.74
N MET A 257 2.75 15.55 -13.55
CA MET A 257 2.17 15.98 -14.82
C MET A 257 2.84 15.25 -15.98
N PHE A 258 2.10 15.07 -17.08
CA PHE A 258 2.72 14.66 -18.32
C PHE A 258 3.72 15.72 -18.79
N PRO A 259 4.82 15.31 -19.46
CA PRO A 259 5.78 16.25 -20.03
C PRO A 259 5.10 17.23 -20.97
N ALA A 260 5.61 18.46 -21.00
CA ALA A 260 5.13 19.46 -21.96
C ALA A 260 5.43 19.02 -23.39
N MET A 261 4.46 19.26 -24.27
CA MET A 261 4.56 19.08 -25.72
C MET A 261 4.73 20.44 -26.38
N GLU A 262 5.68 20.59 -27.26
CA GLU A 262 5.87 21.84 -28.04
C GLU A 262 5.15 21.69 -29.37
N VAL A 263 4.25 22.63 -29.67
CA VAL A 263 3.48 22.67 -30.90
C VAL A 263 3.48 24.15 -31.39
N ASP A 264 3.96 24.38 -32.59
CA ASP A 264 4.01 25.73 -33.22
C ASP A 264 4.66 26.82 -32.36
N GLY A 265 5.66 26.44 -31.55
CA GLY A 265 6.38 27.36 -30.66
C GLY A 265 5.68 27.66 -29.33
N GLU A 266 4.58 27.00 -29.05
CA GLU A 266 3.89 27.02 -27.74
C GLU A 266 4.03 25.68 -27.01
N ALA A 267 4.20 25.77 -25.67
CA ALA A 267 4.26 24.59 -24.82
C ALA A 267 2.88 24.27 -24.24
N PHE A 268 2.39 23.08 -24.55
CA PHE A 268 1.12 22.53 -24.06
C PHE A 268 1.35 21.36 -23.10
N VAL A 269 0.42 21.13 -22.18
CA VAL A 269 0.39 19.96 -21.31
C VAL A 269 -0.99 19.33 -21.31
N LEU A 270 -1.06 18.00 -21.10
CA LEU A 270 -2.31 17.36 -20.75
C LEU A 270 -2.78 17.92 -19.41
N ARG A 271 -4.04 18.31 -19.32
CA ARG A 271 -4.58 18.93 -18.11
C ARG A 271 -4.49 18.00 -16.90
N PRO A 272 -3.77 18.36 -15.85
CA PRO A 272 -3.73 17.58 -14.63
C PRO A 272 -4.99 17.81 -13.78
N MET A 273 -5.58 19.00 -13.91
CA MET A 273 -6.77 19.45 -13.17
C MET A 273 -7.65 20.37 -14.03
N ASN A 274 -8.96 20.36 -13.79
CA ASN A 274 -9.93 21.17 -14.50
C ASN A 274 -10.03 22.61 -13.97
N CYS A 275 -9.64 22.83 -12.71
CA CYS A 275 -9.84 24.12 -12.01
C CYS A 275 -9.34 25.35 -12.79
N PRO A 276 -8.11 25.34 -13.38
CA PRO A 276 -7.65 26.53 -14.10
C PRO A 276 -8.52 26.90 -15.31
N HIS A 277 -9.00 25.91 -16.06
CA HIS A 277 -9.92 26.15 -17.18
C HIS A 277 -11.28 26.69 -16.71
N HIS A 278 -11.82 26.16 -15.62
CA HIS A 278 -13.08 26.65 -15.05
C HIS A 278 -12.97 28.08 -14.53
N MET A 279 -11.81 28.45 -13.95
CA MET A 279 -11.54 29.82 -13.55
C MET A 279 -11.53 30.77 -14.74
N MET A 280 -11.00 30.35 -15.90
CA MET A 280 -11.04 31.16 -17.13
C MET A 280 -12.47 31.34 -17.65
N ILE A 281 -13.32 30.30 -17.58
CA ILE A 281 -14.74 30.43 -17.93
C ILE A 281 -15.43 31.40 -16.98
N TYR A 282 -15.17 31.30 -15.67
CA TYR A 282 -15.73 32.21 -14.67
C TYR A 282 -15.31 33.67 -14.91
N ALA A 283 -14.02 33.88 -15.19
CA ALA A 283 -13.45 35.20 -15.45
C ALA A 283 -13.95 35.86 -16.76
N ASN A 284 -14.58 35.08 -17.64
CA ASN A 284 -15.12 35.61 -18.91
C ASN A 284 -16.26 36.63 -18.74
N ARG A 285 -16.86 36.71 -17.52
CA ARG A 285 -17.97 37.64 -17.22
C ARG A 285 -17.71 38.34 -15.90
N MET A 286 -18.25 39.56 -15.78
CA MET A 286 -18.26 40.28 -14.52
C MET A 286 -19.28 39.63 -13.57
N HIS A 287 -18.80 39.23 -12.41
CA HIS A 287 -19.64 38.61 -11.35
C HIS A 287 -19.72 39.52 -10.12
N SER A 288 -20.90 39.63 -9.51
CA SER A 288 -21.02 40.22 -8.20
C SER A 288 -20.38 39.28 -7.14
N TYR A 289 -19.80 39.84 -6.08
CA TYR A 289 -19.34 39.05 -4.95
C TYR A 289 -20.44 38.22 -4.27
N LYS A 290 -21.74 38.55 -4.54
CA LYS A 290 -22.91 37.79 -4.12
C LYS A 290 -23.25 36.62 -5.06
N ALA A 291 -22.58 36.49 -6.21
CA ALA A 291 -22.79 35.37 -7.12
C ALA A 291 -22.09 34.13 -6.54
N VAL A 292 -22.87 33.24 -5.97
CA VAL A 292 -22.40 32.09 -5.16
C VAL A 292 -22.04 30.87 -6.02
N SER A 293 -22.34 30.87 -7.32
CA SER A 293 -22.25 29.72 -8.20
C SER A 293 -20.85 29.09 -8.25
N TYR A 294 -19.79 29.91 -8.26
CA TYR A 294 -18.42 29.36 -8.31
C TYR A 294 -17.89 28.86 -6.96
N THR A 295 -18.32 29.47 -5.85
CA THR A 295 -17.87 29.05 -4.53
C THR A 295 -18.34 27.64 -4.16
N HIS A 296 -19.30 27.08 -4.88
CA HIS A 296 -19.79 25.70 -4.73
C HIS A 296 -19.09 24.71 -5.67
N LEU A 297 -18.34 25.17 -6.68
CA LEU A 297 -17.46 24.36 -7.52
C LEU A 297 -16.13 24.14 -6.79
N ARG A 298 -16.12 23.31 -5.79
CA ARG A 298 -14.89 22.97 -5.06
C ARG A 298 -14.17 21.82 -5.73
N ALA A 299 -12.86 21.71 -5.46
CA ALA A 299 -12.04 20.62 -5.96
C ALA A 299 -12.56 19.22 -5.62
N HIS A 300 -13.35 19.05 -4.54
CA HIS A 300 -13.97 17.77 -4.21
C HIS A 300 -15.13 17.39 -5.13
N GLU A 301 -15.81 18.37 -5.73
CA GLU A 301 -16.87 18.15 -6.72
C GLU A 301 -16.25 17.74 -8.06
N THR A 302 -15.02 18.17 -8.31
CA THR A 302 -14.23 17.72 -9.46
C THR A 302 -13.57 16.35 -9.24
N ARG A 303 -13.47 15.86 -8.03
CA ARG A 303 -12.93 14.52 -7.73
C ARG A 303 -13.72 13.39 -8.38
N HIS A 304 -15.00 13.56 -8.56
CA HIS A 304 -15.86 12.56 -9.21
C HIS A 304 -15.59 12.41 -10.70
N TYR A 305 -14.78 13.30 -11.29
CA TYR A 305 -14.42 13.30 -12.70
C TYR A 305 -12.95 12.88 -12.94
N LEU A 306 -12.23 12.51 -11.89
CA LEU A 306 -10.83 12.15 -11.94
C LEU A 306 -10.59 10.65 -11.68
N VAL A 307 -11.56 9.82 -11.99
CA VAL A 307 -11.40 8.37 -11.96
C VAL A 307 -11.25 7.85 -13.37
#